data_d011bc6f6690275abe88e7e6857354c1
#
_entry.id   d011bc6f6690275abe88e7e6857354c1
#
_cell.length_a   1.000
_cell.length_b   1.000
_cell.length_c   1.000
_cell.angle_alpha   90.00
_cell.angle_beta   90.00
_cell.angle_gamma   90.00
#
_symmetry.space_group_name_H-M   'P 1'
#
loop_
_entity.id
_entity.type
_entity.pdbx_description
1 polymer ?
#
loop_
_entity_poly.entity_id
_entity_poly.type
_entity_poly.pdbx_seq_one_letter_code
_entity_poly.pdbx_strand_id
1 'polypeptide(L)'
;MHKALMVQKFGGSSVANVQRIQNVAKRVVSYRKEGYEMVVVLSALGDTTDELIDLANKINPEPSEREMDMLLSTGEQISVALLAMAIHKLGFEAISFTGAQVGIITDSSYTRARILKINTDKIKEELRKGKIVIVAGFQGVNLNQDITTLGRGGSDLTAVALAKELAAKVCEIYTDVEGIFTTDPRIEPRAKKIEKITYDEMLEMASLGAQVMQARSVEVAKKFNVPIHVRSSFSKNPGTMIIKEVRRMEDIVVSSVTLNRNEAKITICDVPDRPGVAARIFKELASAGINVDMIVQN
;
A
#
# COMPACT_ATOMS: atom_id res chain seq x y z
N MET A 1 8.41 29.04 -11.12
CA MET A 1 8.98 27.75 -10.66
C MET A 1 7.83 26.78 -10.46
N HIS A 2 7.82 25.62 -11.12
CA HIS A 2 6.84 24.58 -10.82
C HIS A 2 7.08 24.09 -9.40
N LYS A 3 6.05 24.13 -8.57
CA LYS A 3 6.08 23.59 -7.21
C LYS A 3 6.27 22.08 -7.30
N ALA A 4 7.20 21.52 -6.54
CA ALA A 4 7.38 20.07 -6.52
C ALA A 4 6.13 19.41 -5.91
N LEU A 5 5.62 18.35 -6.56
CA LEU A 5 4.47 17.59 -6.09
C LEU A 5 4.94 16.43 -5.22
N MET A 6 4.27 16.25 -4.09
CA MET A 6 4.47 15.14 -3.16
C MET A 6 3.20 14.31 -3.07
N VAL A 7 3.33 13.00 -3.12
CA VAL A 7 2.25 12.08 -2.78
C VAL A 7 2.57 11.49 -1.41
N GLN A 8 1.64 11.58 -0.48
CA GLN A 8 1.76 11.01 0.87
C GLN A 8 0.64 10.01 1.10
N LYS A 9 0.96 8.80 1.55
CA LYS A 9 -0.04 7.82 1.98
C LYS A 9 0.03 7.63 3.49
N PHE A 10 -1.10 7.61 4.14
CA PHE A 10 -1.20 7.27 5.56
C PHE A 10 -2.06 6.03 5.76
N GLY A 11 -1.50 5.02 6.47
CA GLY A 11 -2.20 3.78 6.80
C GLY A 11 -3.25 3.96 7.89
N GLY A 12 -4.09 2.94 8.12
CA GLY A 12 -5.18 2.98 9.09
C GLY A 12 -4.72 3.34 10.50
N SER A 13 -3.60 2.78 10.96
CA SER A 13 -3.00 3.13 12.25
C SER A 13 -2.64 4.61 12.37
N SER A 14 -2.30 5.27 11.25
CA SER A 14 -1.94 6.70 11.22
C SER A 14 -3.15 7.63 11.38
N VAL A 15 -4.35 7.15 11.11
CA VAL A 15 -5.62 7.91 11.14
C VAL A 15 -6.67 7.30 12.09
N ALA A 16 -6.28 6.38 12.95
CA ALA A 16 -7.17 5.56 13.77
C ALA A 16 -8.07 6.34 14.75
N ASN A 17 -7.80 7.59 15.02
CA ASN A 17 -8.61 8.44 15.89
C ASN A 17 -8.43 9.92 15.58
N VAL A 18 -9.27 10.75 16.20
CA VAL A 18 -9.29 12.20 15.99
C VAL A 18 -7.91 12.85 16.19
N GLN A 19 -7.19 12.49 17.24
CA GLN A 19 -5.85 13.04 17.52
C GLN A 19 -4.85 12.71 16.42
N ARG A 20 -4.88 11.48 15.91
CA ARG A 20 -4.01 11.02 14.81
C ARG A 20 -4.33 11.74 13.51
N ILE A 21 -5.61 11.90 13.17
CA ILE A 21 -6.06 12.69 12.01
C ILE A 21 -5.56 14.13 12.10
N GLN A 22 -5.67 14.77 13.27
CA GLN A 22 -5.16 16.12 13.49
C GLN A 22 -3.63 16.21 13.33
N ASN A 23 -2.89 15.18 13.75
CA ASN A 23 -1.44 15.12 13.59
C ASN A 23 -1.06 14.96 12.10
N VAL A 24 -1.79 14.11 11.36
CA VAL A 24 -1.63 13.98 9.90
C VAL A 24 -1.92 15.32 9.21
N ALA A 25 -3.02 16.00 9.56
CA ALA A 25 -3.35 17.32 9.01
C ALA A 25 -2.21 18.33 9.23
N LYS A 26 -1.65 18.40 10.45
CA LYS A 26 -0.51 19.29 10.75
C LYS A 26 0.71 18.96 9.91
N ARG A 27 1.02 17.67 9.71
CA ARG A 27 2.13 17.21 8.88
C ARG A 27 1.92 17.60 7.40
N VAL A 28 0.77 17.32 6.83
CA VAL A 28 0.44 17.67 5.45
C VAL A 28 0.54 19.18 5.23
N VAL A 29 -0.01 19.97 6.16
CA VAL A 29 0.05 21.44 6.11
C VAL A 29 1.50 21.95 6.23
N SER A 30 2.39 21.29 6.97
CA SER A 30 3.80 21.71 7.04
C SER A 30 4.49 21.63 5.67
N TYR A 31 4.27 20.55 4.92
CA TYR A 31 4.78 20.44 3.54
C TYR A 31 4.16 21.48 2.60
N ARG A 32 2.86 21.76 2.77
CA ARG A 32 2.21 22.81 1.99
C ARG A 32 2.81 24.19 2.25
N LYS A 33 3.15 24.49 3.51
CA LYS A 33 3.85 25.73 3.90
C LYS A 33 5.27 25.83 3.32
N GLU A 34 5.94 24.70 3.14
CA GLU A 34 7.26 24.63 2.50
C GLU A 34 7.15 24.79 0.96
N GLY A 35 5.94 24.92 0.42
CA GLY A 35 5.71 25.20 -1.00
C GLY A 35 5.40 23.98 -1.87
N TYR A 36 5.27 22.79 -1.30
CA TYR A 36 4.91 21.60 -2.09
C TYR A 36 3.43 21.61 -2.49
N GLU A 37 3.13 21.05 -3.66
CA GLU A 37 1.79 20.58 -4.00
C GLU A 37 1.55 19.22 -3.37
N MET A 38 0.36 19.02 -2.77
CA MET A 38 0.12 17.86 -1.92
C MET A 38 -1.05 17.02 -2.44
N VAL A 39 -0.78 15.74 -2.66
CA VAL A 39 -1.78 14.68 -2.83
C VAL A 39 -1.64 13.70 -1.69
N VAL A 40 -2.72 13.44 -0.98
CA VAL A 40 -2.73 12.58 0.19
C VAL A 40 -3.65 11.39 -0.06
N VAL A 41 -3.14 10.18 0.13
CA VAL A 41 -3.93 8.94 0.03
C VAL A 41 -4.15 8.38 1.43
N LEU A 42 -5.39 8.06 1.76
CA LEU A 42 -5.73 7.49 3.06
C LEU A 42 -6.27 6.07 2.94
N SER A 43 -5.94 5.26 3.95
CA SER A 43 -6.65 4.02 4.28
C SER A 43 -7.84 4.32 5.21
N ALA A 44 -8.70 3.34 5.42
CA ALA A 44 -9.75 3.38 6.44
C ALA A 44 -9.17 3.63 7.85
N LEU A 45 -10.00 4.05 8.78
CA LEU A 45 -9.61 4.36 10.16
C LEU A 45 -9.28 3.07 10.93
N GLY A 46 -8.08 2.95 11.50
CA GLY A 46 -7.73 1.84 12.38
C GLY A 46 -8.10 0.48 11.80
N ASP A 47 -8.98 -0.23 12.48
CA ASP A 47 -9.45 -1.58 12.16
C ASP A 47 -10.80 -1.61 11.40
N THR A 48 -11.29 -0.45 10.93
CA THR A 48 -12.61 -0.32 10.28
C THR A 48 -12.82 -1.33 9.14
N THR A 49 -11.79 -1.61 8.35
CA THR A 49 -11.91 -2.59 7.25
C THR A 49 -12.24 -3.98 7.79
N ASP A 50 -11.57 -4.42 8.85
CA ASP A 50 -11.80 -5.73 9.47
C ASP A 50 -13.18 -5.76 10.15
N GLU A 51 -13.60 -4.67 10.81
CA GLU A 51 -14.94 -4.53 11.40
C GLU A 51 -16.05 -4.64 10.34
N LEU A 52 -15.87 -4.04 9.17
CA LEU A 52 -16.82 -4.12 8.05
C LEU A 52 -16.89 -5.53 7.47
N ILE A 53 -15.74 -6.23 7.35
CA ILE A 53 -15.68 -7.63 6.94
C ILE A 53 -16.44 -8.52 7.93
N ASP A 54 -16.20 -8.34 9.22
CA ASP A 54 -16.86 -9.08 10.28
C ASP A 54 -18.37 -8.83 10.28
N LEU A 55 -18.81 -7.60 10.05
CA LEU A 55 -20.21 -7.24 9.96
C LEU A 55 -20.89 -7.93 8.76
N ALA A 56 -20.25 -7.93 7.59
CA ALA A 56 -20.75 -8.61 6.40
C ALA A 56 -20.90 -10.11 6.63
N ASN A 57 -19.88 -10.76 7.20
CA ASN A 57 -19.84 -12.19 7.45
C ASN A 57 -20.91 -12.62 8.48
N LYS A 58 -21.26 -11.76 9.44
CA LYS A 58 -22.37 -12.01 10.39
C LYS A 58 -23.74 -11.98 9.72
N ILE A 59 -23.90 -11.20 8.64
CA ILE A 59 -25.15 -11.13 7.87
C ILE A 59 -25.23 -12.29 6.88
N ASN A 60 -24.15 -12.53 6.16
CA ASN A 60 -24.01 -13.60 5.18
C ASN A 60 -22.58 -14.15 5.21
N PRO A 61 -22.37 -15.43 5.58
CA PRO A 61 -21.03 -16.04 5.60
C PRO A 61 -20.34 -16.07 4.23
N GLU A 62 -21.10 -16.00 3.16
CA GLU A 62 -20.60 -15.97 1.77
C GLU A 62 -21.17 -14.75 1.02
N PRO A 63 -20.73 -13.53 1.40
CA PRO A 63 -21.22 -12.32 0.74
C PRO A 63 -20.68 -12.22 -0.68
N SER A 64 -21.45 -11.65 -1.61
CA SER A 64 -20.93 -11.43 -2.96
C SER A 64 -19.77 -10.43 -2.94
N GLU A 65 -18.73 -10.71 -3.71
CA GLU A 65 -17.52 -9.87 -3.79
C GLU A 65 -17.85 -8.42 -4.21
N ARG A 66 -18.85 -8.23 -5.07
CA ARG A 66 -19.32 -6.91 -5.49
C ARG A 66 -19.86 -6.08 -4.32
N GLU A 67 -20.70 -6.69 -3.48
CA GLU A 67 -21.27 -5.99 -2.31
C GLU A 67 -20.21 -5.78 -1.21
N MET A 68 -19.23 -6.68 -1.11
CA MET A 68 -18.05 -6.46 -0.26
C MET A 68 -17.27 -5.23 -0.69
N ASP A 69 -17.01 -5.05 -1.98
CA ASP A 69 -16.30 -3.87 -2.49
C ASP A 69 -17.08 -2.57 -2.22
N MET A 70 -18.41 -2.60 -2.43
CA MET A 70 -19.29 -1.48 -2.08
C MET A 70 -19.15 -1.12 -0.59
N LEU A 71 -19.24 -2.10 0.30
CA LEU A 71 -19.16 -1.91 1.74
C LEU A 71 -17.78 -1.40 2.16
N LEU A 72 -16.70 -2.10 1.77
CA LEU A 72 -15.36 -1.80 2.20
C LEU A 72 -14.89 -0.41 1.75
N SER A 73 -15.33 0.03 0.55
CA SER A 73 -14.97 1.36 0.02
C SER A 73 -15.43 2.53 0.89
N THR A 74 -16.39 2.31 1.79
CA THR A 74 -16.91 3.37 2.68
C THR A 74 -15.89 3.78 3.75
N GLY A 75 -15.01 2.87 4.17
CA GLY A 75 -14.02 3.14 5.20
C GLY A 75 -13.08 4.29 4.87
N GLU A 76 -12.53 4.29 3.66
CA GLU A 76 -11.66 5.37 3.20
C GLU A 76 -12.41 6.67 2.96
N GLN A 77 -13.69 6.62 2.59
CA GLN A 77 -14.51 7.82 2.40
C GLN A 77 -14.68 8.59 3.72
N ILE A 78 -14.81 7.88 4.83
CA ILE A 78 -14.84 8.49 6.17
C ILE A 78 -13.52 9.21 6.46
N SER A 79 -12.40 8.53 6.28
CA SER A 79 -11.08 9.07 6.60
C SER A 79 -10.73 10.31 5.78
N VAL A 80 -11.00 10.31 4.46
CA VAL A 80 -10.64 11.44 3.60
C VAL A 80 -11.48 12.68 3.93
N ALA A 81 -12.76 12.50 4.25
CA ALA A 81 -13.64 13.59 4.66
C ALA A 81 -13.17 14.22 5.98
N LEU A 82 -12.87 13.40 6.99
CA LEU A 82 -12.38 13.86 8.28
C LEU A 82 -11.02 14.58 8.18
N LEU A 83 -10.10 14.10 7.35
CA LEU A 83 -8.83 14.78 7.13
C LEU A 83 -9.04 16.13 6.43
N ALA A 84 -9.92 16.22 5.42
CA ALA A 84 -10.26 17.49 4.78
C ALA A 84 -10.76 18.53 5.79
N MET A 85 -11.70 18.14 6.67
CA MET A 85 -12.22 18.99 7.74
C MET A 85 -11.09 19.43 8.72
N ALA A 86 -10.17 18.52 9.06
CA ALA A 86 -9.05 18.84 9.94
C ALA A 86 -8.07 19.85 9.29
N ILE A 87 -7.84 19.75 7.99
CA ILE A 87 -7.00 20.69 7.22
C ILE A 87 -7.68 22.06 7.11
N HIS A 88 -9.00 22.09 6.85
CA HIS A 88 -9.79 23.34 6.84
C HIS A 88 -9.69 24.07 8.19
N LYS A 89 -9.76 23.34 9.31
CA LYS A 89 -9.59 23.91 10.65
C LYS A 89 -8.23 24.59 10.83
N LEU A 90 -7.20 24.17 10.07
CA LEU A 90 -5.85 24.78 10.09
C LEU A 90 -5.72 25.97 9.11
N GLY A 91 -6.81 26.39 8.45
CA GLY A 91 -6.86 27.52 7.52
C GLY A 91 -6.33 27.22 6.11
N PHE A 92 -6.31 25.95 5.70
CA PHE A 92 -5.89 25.55 4.37
C PHE A 92 -7.04 24.93 3.58
N GLU A 93 -7.09 25.24 2.28
CA GLU A 93 -8.05 24.63 1.37
C GLU A 93 -7.67 23.18 1.06
N ALA A 94 -8.64 22.27 1.21
CA ALA A 94 -8.50 20.86 0.90
C ALA A 94 -9.75 20.33 0.21
N ILE A 95 -9.62 19.25 -0.55
CA ILE A 95 -10.74 18.57 -1.19
C ILE A 95 -10.51 17.07 -1.15
N SER A 96 -11.53 16.32 -0.77
CA SER A 96 -11.52 14.87 -0.73
C SER A 96 -12.23 14.25 -1.92
N PHE A 97 -11.72 13.13 -2.41
CA PHE A 97 -12.26 12.37 -3.52
C PHE A 97 -12.26 10.87 -3.25
N THR A 98 -13.23 10.18 -3.81
CA THR A 98 -13.18 8.71 -3.98
C THR A 98 -12.26 8.34 -5.14
N GLY A 99 -11.88 7.06 -5.23
CA GLY A 99 -11.11 6.55 -6.38
C GLY A 99 -11.81 6.77 -7.72
N ALA A 100 -13.13 6.55 -7.76
CA ALA A 100 -13.97 6.79 -8.93
C ALA A 100 -13.93 8.27 -9.37
N GLN A 101 -14.07 9.20 -8.43
CA GLN A 101 -14.08 10.63 -8.72
C GLN A 101 -12.76 11.16 -9.30
N VAL A 102 -11.64 10.53 -9.01
CA VAL A 102 -10.33 10.85 -9.59
C VAL A 102 -9.95 9.93 -10.75
N GLY A 103 -10.93 9.17 -11.27
CA GLY A 103 -10.79 8.38 -12.49
C GLY A 103 -9.84 7.20 -12.36
N ILE A 104 -9.79 6.52 -11.21
CA ILE A 104 -9.10 5.24 -11.05
C ILE A 104 -9.98 4.16 -11.66
N ILE A 105 -9.65 3.76 -12.90
CA ILE A 105 -10.34 2.72 -13.64
C ILE A 105 -9.66 1.38 -13.40
N THR A 106 -10.45 0.35 -13.09
CA THR A 106 -9.97 -1.01 -12.80
C THR A 106 -10.58 -2.04 -13.74
N ASP A 107 -10.08 -3.26 -13.68
CA ASP A 107 -10.81 -4.44 -14.19
C ASP A 107 -11.97 -4.80 -13.24
N SER A 108 -12.73 -5.85 -13.60
CA SER A 108 -13.90 -6.31 -12.84
C SER A 108 -13.60 -7.46 -11.87
N SER A 109 -12.33 -7.60 -11.44
CA SER A 109 -11.93 -8.59 -10.44
C SER A 109 -12.22 -8.03 -9.04
N TYR A 110 -13.46 -8.16 -8.57
CA TYR A 110 -13.84 -7.66 -7.24
C TYR A 110 -12.89 -8.16 -6.16
N THR A 111 -12.74 -7.40 -5.08
CA THR A 111 -11.86 -7.61 -3.92
C THR A 111 -10.34 -7.63 -4.21
N ARG A 112 -9.93 -7.70 -5.47
CA ARG A 112 -8.52 -7.78 -5.92
C ARG A 112 -8.28 -7.12 -7.29
N ALA A 113 -9.03 -6.09 -7.59
CA ALA A 113 -9.00 -5.42 -8.89
C ALA A 113 -7.59 -4.88 -9.26
N ARG A 114 -7.35 -4.76 -10.56
CA ARG A 114 -6.13 -4.17 -11.12
C ARG A 114 -6.43 -2.81 -11.69
N ILE A 115 -5.57 -1.84 -11.40
CA ILE A 115 -5.68 -0.51 -12.00
C ILE A 115 -5.29 -0.62 -13.47
N LEU A 116 -6.20 -0.25 -14.34
CA LEU A 116 -5.99 -0.20 -15.80
C LEU A 116 -5.55 1.18 -16.25
N LYS A 117 -6.15 2.24 -15.68
CA LYS A 117 -5.91 3.62 -16.06
C LYS A 117 -6.26 4.55 -14.91
N ILE A 118 -5.58 5.70 -14.84
CA ILE A 118 -5.96 6.80 -13.94
C ILE A 118 -6.08 8.08 -14.78
N ASN A 119 -7.17 8.82 -14.61
CA ASN A 119 -7.32 10.16 -15.17
C ASN A 119 -7.06 11.19 -14.06
N THR A 120 -5.95 11.90 -14.15
CA THR A 120 -5.51 12.85 -13.12
C THR A 120 -5.99 14.29 -13.35
N ASP A 121 -6.81 14.57 -14.36
CA ASP A 121 -7.18 15.94 -14.74
C ASP A 121 -7.87 16.67 -13.58
N LYS A 122 -8.79 16.01 -12.89
CA LYS A 122 -9.48 16.56 -11.73
C LYS A 122 -8.54 16.88 -10.55
N ILE A 123 -7.57 16.00 -10.30
CA ILE A 123 -6.53 16.25 -9.30
C ILE A 123 -5.71 17.48 -9.67
N LYS A 124 -5.22 17.54 -10.91
CA LYS A 124 -4.42 18.66 -11.42
C LYS A 124 -5.19 19.98 -11.40
N GLU A 125 -6.49 19.96 -11.68
CA GLU A 125 -7.35 21.13 -11.61
C GLU A 125 -7.38 21.70 -10.17
N GLU A 126 -7.64 20.86 -9.19
CA GLU A 126 -7.72 21.29 -7.79
C GLU A 126 -6.35 21.72 -7.21
N LEU A 127 -5.27 21.05 -7.62
CA LEU A 127 -3.90 21.47 -7.27
C LEU A 127 -3.59 22.87 -7.83
N ARG A 128 -3.99 23.19 -9.07
CA ARG A 128 -3.81 24.54 -9.66
C ARG A 128 -4.59 25.62 -8.89
N LYS A 129 -5.73 25.27 -8.29
CA LYS A 129 -6.51 26.15 -7.38
C LYS A 129 -5.82 26.30 -6.01
N GLY A 130 -4.70 25.64 -5.79
CA GLY A 130 -3.91 25.72 -4.55
C GLY A 130 -4.39 24.79 -3.44
N LYS A 131 -5.34 23.90 -3.70
CA LYS A 131 -5.89 22.97 -2.70
C LYS A 131 -4.96 21.79 -2.44
N ILE A 132 -5.06 21.25 -1.24
CA ILE A 132 -4.55 19.92 -0.89
C ILE A 132 -5.58 18.91 -1.36
N VAL A 133 -5.16 17.95 -2.19
CA VAL A 133 -6.06 16.91 -2.72
C VAL A 133 -5.93 15.65 -1.87
N ILE A 134 -7.04 15.10 -1.40
CA ILE A 134 -7.09 13.90 -0.58
C ILE A 134 -7.88 12.85 -1.34
N VAL A 135 -7.31 11.64 -1.48
CA VAL A 135 -7.89 10.56 -2.27
C VAL A 135 -8.09 9.33 -1.38
N ALA A 136 -9.29 8.77 -1.44
CA ALA A 136 -9.57 7.47 -0.84
C ALA A 136 -8.72 6.40 -1.55
N GLY A 137 -7.84 5.77 -0.80
CA GLY A 137 -7.03 4.66 -1.30
C GLY A 137 -7.84 3.40 -1.49
N PHE A 138 -7.21 2.29 -1.89
CA PHE A 138 -7.78 0.95 -1.92
C PHE A 138 -8.92 0.74 -2.94
N GLN A 139 -9.50 1.74 -3.55
CA GLN A 139 -10.70 1.67 -4.37
C GLN A 139 -10.56 2.31 -5.74
N GLY A 140 -11.34 1.81 -6.69
CA GLY A 140 -11.54 2.35 -8.03
C GLY A 140 -12.93 2.02 -8.54
N VAL A 141 -13.12 2.11 -9.84
CA VAL A 141 -14.37 1.78 -10.53
C VAL A 141 -14.06 1.01 -11.81
N ASN A 142 -14.85 -0.02 -12.10
CA ASN A 142 -14.73 -0.74 -13.36
C ASN A 142 -15.46 -0.03 -14.52
N LEU A 143 -15.41 -0.58 -15.71
CA LEU A 143 -16.08 0.00 -16.88
C LEU A 143 -17.61 0.00 -16.77
N ASN A 144 -18.18 -0.86 -15.94
CA ASN A 144 -19.61 -0.90 -15.65
C ASN A 144 -20.04 0.10 -14.56
N GLN A 145 -19.13 0.93 -14.06
CA GLN A 145 -19.33 1.88 -12.97
C GLN A 145 -19.55 1.19 -11.60
N ASP A 146 -19.23 -0.09 -11.46
CA ASP A 146 -19.20 -0.73 -10.16
C ASP A 146 -17.94 -0.32 -9.37
N ILE A 147 -18.10 -0.09 -8.09
CA ILE A 147 -16.96 0.11 -7.20
C ILE A 147 -16.18 -1.20 -7.08
N THR A 148 -14.87 -1.10 -7.11
CA THR A 148 -13.95 -2.23 -6.96
C THR A 148 -12.90 -1.88 -5.93
N THR A 149 -12.42 -2.90 -5.19
CA THR A 149 -11.29 -2.74 -4.28
C THR A 149 -10.04 -3.45 -4.80
N LEU A 150 -8.89 -2.90 -4.42
CA LEU A 150 -7.59 -3.35 -4.96
C LEU A 150 -6.97 -4.50 -4.15
N GLY A 151 -7.66 -4.95 -3.13
CA GLY A 151 -7.16 -5.96 -2.20
C GLY A 151 -6.13 -5.43 -1.21
N ARG A 152 -5.54 -6.32 -0.44
CA ARG A 152 -4.60 -6.00 0.64
C ARG A 152 -3.45 -5.11 0.14
N GLY A 153 -3.14 -4.03 0.86
CA GLY A 153 -2.14 -3.03 0.45
C GLY A 153 -2.57 -2.11 -0.69
N GLY A 154 -3.85 -2.11 -1.06
CA GLY A 154 -4.39 -1.31 -2.18
C GLY A 154 -4.20 0.19 -2.03
N SER A 155 -4.13 0.73 -0.80
CA SER A 155 -3.85 2.16 -0.58
C SER A 155 -2.39 2.53 -0.92
N ASP A 156 -1.42 1.63 -0.68
CA ASP A 156 -0.03 1.82 -1.10
C ASP A 156 0.06 1.82 -2.62
N LEU A 157 -0.65 0.87 -3.26
CA LEU A 157 -0.73 0.79 -4.71
C LEU A 157 -1.37 2.05 -5.30
N THR A 158 -2.46 2.56 -4.71
CA THR A 158 -3.11 3.81 -5.12
C THR A 158 -2.11 4.98 -5.07
N ALA A 159 -1.35 5.10 -3.97
CA ALA A 159 -0.38 6.18 -3.79
C ALA A 159 0.75 6.12 -4.83
N VAL A 160 1.32 4.95 -5.05
CA VAL A 160 2.39 4.75 -6.03
C VAL A 160 1.89 5.03 -7.45
N ALA A 161 0.68 4.55 -7.80
CA ALA A 161 0.09 4.79 -9.11
C ALA A 161 -0.21 6.27 -9.36
N LEU A 162 -0.74 6.99 -8.35
CA LEU A 162 -0.94 8.44 -8.43
C LEU A 162 0.39 9.19 -8.50
N ALA A 163 1.42 8.77 -7.75
CA ALA A 163 2.74 9.38 -7.81
C ALA A 163 3.35 9.29 -9.22
N LYS A 164 3.19 8.14 -9.87
CA LYS A 164 3.60 7.93 -11.27
C LYS A 164 2.83 8.85 -12.22
N GLU A 165 1.51 8.85 -12.18
CA GLU A 165 0.67 9.58 -13.14
C GLU A 165 0.78 11.11 -12.96
N LEU A 166 1.12 11.57 -11.78
CA LEU A 166 1.31 12.97 -11.45
C LEU A 166 2.78 13.42 -11.56
N ALA A 167 3.71 12.52 -11.91
CA ALA A 167 5.15 12.77 -11.90
C ALA A 167 5.64 13.35 -10.56
N ALA A 168 5.19 12.78 -9.45
CA ALA A 168 5.56 13.23 -8.12
C ALA A 168 7.06 13.05 -7.87
N LYS A 169 7.65 13.97 -7.10
CA LYS A 169 9.07 13.91 -6.71
C LYS A 169 9.39 12.64 -5.91
N VAL A 170 8.46 12.24 -5.04
CA VAL A 170 8.56 11.04 -4.20
C VAL A 170 7.16 10.63 -3.75
N CYS A 171 6.97 9.33 -3.50
CA CYS A 171 5.81 8.78 -2.81
C CYS A 171 6.21 8.45 -1.37
N GLU A 172 5.74 9.22 -0.39
CA GLU A 172 5.97 8.94 1.02
C GLU A 172 4.88 8.01 1.56
N ILE A 173 5.29 6.87 2.10
CA ILE A 173 4.41 5.89 2.74
C ILE A 173 4.61 6.00 4.26
N TYR A 174 3.59 6.51 4.93
CA TYR A 174 3.56 6.64 6.37
C TYR A 174 2.88 5.44 7.02
N THR A 175 3.59 4.81 7.94
CA THR A 175 3.19 3.59 8.66
C THR A 175 3.52 3.72 10.15
N ASP A 176 3.34 2.66 10.94
CA ASP A 176 3.64 2.58 12.37
C ASP A 176 5.11 2.26 12.66
N VAL A 177 5.89 1.86 11.66
CA VAL A 177 7.33 1.59 11.80
C VAL A 177 8.19 2.74 11.28
N GLU A 178 9.43 2.85 11.76
CA GLU A 178 10.33 3.97 11.42
C GLU A 178 11.03 3.83 10.05
N GLY A 179 10.72 2.80 9.31
CA GLY A 179 11.34 2.47 8.02
C GLY A 179 11.49 0.97 7.88
N ILE A 180 12.40 0.53 7.01
CA ILE A 180 12.73 -0.86 6.77
C ILE A 180 13.98 -1.20 7.58
N PHE A 181 13.96 -2.36 8.24
CA PHE A 181 15.04 -2.83 9.09
C PHE A 181 15.64 -4.12 8.50
N THR A 182 16.86 -4.44 8.91
CA THR A 182 17.54 -5.66 8.50
C THR A 182 16.83 -6.94 8.95
N THR A 183 15.97 -6.86 9.97
CA THR A 183 14.96 -7.85 10.39
C THR A 183 13.91 -7.14 11.23
N ASP A 184 12.86 -7.85 11.69
CA ASP A 184 11.82 -7.25 12.54
C ASP A 184 12.42 -6.83 13.91
N PRO A 185 12.46 -5.52 14.23
CA PRO A 185 13.03 -5.05 15.49
C PRO A 185 12.25 -5.48 16.74
N ARG A 186 11.00 -5.95 16.58
CA ARG A 186 10.20 -6.53 17.68
C ARG A 186 10.67 -7.94 18.04
N ILE A 187 11.38 -8.62 17.12
CA ILE A 187 11.93 -9.96 17.31
C ILE A 187 13.41 -9.88 17.68
N GLU A 188 14.18 -9.04 16.97
CA GLU A 188 15.60 -8.83 17.19
C GLU A 188 15.88 -7.34 17.45
N PRO A 189 16.01 -6.92 18.73
CA PRO A 189 16.20 -5.50 19.09
C PRO A 189 17.48 -4.86 18.51
N ARG A 190 18.47 -5.67 18.07
CA ARG A 190 19.69 -5.19 17.42
C ARG A 190 19.51 -4.93 15.92
N ALA A 191 18.31 -5.16 15.37
CA ALA A 191 17.99 -4.86 13.98
C ALA A 191 18.37 -3.42 13.62
N LYS A 192 19.06 -3.23 12.52
CA LYS A 192 19.49 -1.91 12.04
C LYS A 192 18.52 -1.40 11.00
N LYS A 193 18.16 -0.11 11.09
CA LYS A 193 17.37 0.54 10.06
C LYS A 193 18.22 0.70 8.80
N ILE A 194 17.62 0.38 7.65
CA ILE A 194 18.20 0.53 6.33
C ILE A 194 17.86 1.93 5.82
N GLU A 195 18.84 2.75 5.48
CA GLU A 195 18.58 4.11 4.98
C GLU A 195 18.10 4.10 3.53
N LYS A 196 18.68 3.24 2.70
CA LYS A 196 18.34 3.08 1.28
C LYS A 196 18.35 1.61 0.91
N ILE A 197 17.35 1.18 0.18
CA ILE A 197 17.19 -0.19 -0.32
C ILE A 197 16.77 -0.14 -1.79
N THR A 198 17.14 -1.13 -2.57
CA THR A 198 16.67 -1.25 -3.94
C THR A 198 15.26 -1.83 -4.00
N TYR A 199 14.56 -1.61 -5.15
CA TYR A 199 13.26 -2.25 -5.35
C TYR A 199 13.36 -3.77 -5.30
N ASP A 200 14.44 -4.35 -5.82
CA ASP A 200 14.64 -5.81 -5.86
C ASP A 200 14.79 -6.39 -4.45
N GLU A 201 15.67 -5.80 -3.63
CA GLU A 201 15.81 -6.20 -2.22
C GLU A 201 14.48 -6.05 -1.46
N MET A 202 13.73 -4.96 -1.70
CA MET A 202 12.43 -4.76 -1.04
C MET A 202 11.39 -5.77 -1.49
N LEU A 203 11.37 -6.14 -2.78
CA LEU A 203 10.47 -7.17 -3.31
C LEU A 203 10.74 -8.52 -2.70
N GLU A 204 12.00 -8.92 -2.58
CA GLU A 204 12.38 -10.16 -1.91
C GLU A 204 11.92 -10.15 -0.45
N MET A 205 12.19 -9.07 0.30
CA MET A 205 11.74 -8.94 1.67
C MET A 205 10.21 -9.04 1.80
N ALA A 206 9.46 -8.33 0.94
CA ALA A 206 8.01 -8.31 0.97
C ALA A 206 7.41 -9.68 0.60
N SER A 207 8.03 -10.41 -0.33
CA SER A 207 7.61 -11.74 -0.75
C SER A 207 7.89 -12.81 0.31
N LEU A 208 8.91 -12.60 1.13
CA LEU A 208 9.35 -13.54 2.17
C LEU A 208 8.84 -13.19 3.58
N GLY A 209 7.85 -12.31 3.70
CA GLY A 209 7.13 -12.07 4.95
C GLY A 209 7.33 -10.69 5.59
N ALA A 210 8.10 -9.77 5.01
CA ALA A 210 8.18 -8.42 5.51
C ALA A 210 6.88 -7.65 5.21
N GLN A 211 6.14 -7.29 6.26
CA GLN A 211 4.79 -6.69 6.13
C GLN A 211 4.78 -5.16 5.99
N VAL A 212 5.95 -4.53 5.85
CA VAL A 212 6.05 -3.06 5.82
C VAL A 212 5.48 -2.48 4.53
N MET A 213 5.67 -3.19 3.40
CA MET A 213 5.18 -2.81 2.08
C MET A 213 4.57 -4.00 1.37
N GLN A 214 3.52 -3.77 0.61
CA GLN A 214 2.96 -4.79 -0.27
C GLN A 214 3.81 -4.96 -1.53
N ALA A 215 4.18 -6.19 -1.86
CA ALA A 215 5.00 -6.52 -3.03
C ALA A 215 4.44 -5.88 -4.32
N ARG A 216 3.14 -5.96 -4.56
CA ARG A 216 2.47 -5.38 -5.73
C ARG A 216 2.68 -3.86 -5.86
N SER A 217 2.73 -3.10 -4.76
CA SER A 217 3.02 -1.66 -4.81
C SER A 217 4.47 -1.37 -5.16
N VAL A 218 5.40 -2.19 -4.66
CA VAL A 218 6.83 -2.11 -4.97
C VAL A 218 7.11 -2.51 -6.42
N GLU A 219 6.43 -3.52 -6.96
CA GLU A 219 6.50 -3.91 -8.39
C GLU A 219 6.12 -2.74 -9.31
N VAL A 220 5.01 -2.07 -9.00
CA VAL A 220 4.57 -0.90 -9.78
C VAL A 220 5.59 0.24 -9.65
N ALA A 221 6.11 0.50 -8.44
CA ALA A 221 7.13 1.51 -8.23
C ALA A 221 8.42 1.20 -9.01
N LYS A 222 8.88 -0.06 -9.00
CA LYS A 222 10.02 -0.53 -9.79
C LYS A 222 9.79 -0.33 -11.29
N LYS A 223 8.64 -0.79 -11.80
CA LYS A 223 8.29 -0.70 -13.22
C LYS A 223 8.33 0.74 -13.76
N PHE A 224 7.91 1.70 -12.96
CA PHE A 224 7.81 3.10 -13.36
C PHE A 224 8.87 4.01 -12.70
N ASN A 225 9.82 3.43 -11.98
CA ASN A 225 10.88 4.14 -11.27
C ASN A 225 10.37 5.26 -10.35
N VAL A 226 9.32 4.97 -9.57
CA VAL A 226 8.75 5.88 -8.57
C VAL A 226 9.52 5.76 -7.27
N PRO A 227 10.26 6.79 -6.82
CA PRO A 227 10.95 6.74 -5.53
C PRO A 227 9.92 6.65 -4.40
N ILE A 228 10.09 5.67 -3.49
CA ILE A 228 9.26 5.54 -2.30
C ILE A 228 10.09 5.91 -1.07
N HIS A 229 9.48 6.62 -0.13
CA HIS A 229 10.07 6.94 1.16
C HIS A 229 9.17 6.42 2.28
N VAL A 230 9.58 5.32 2.91
CA VAL A 230 8.85 4.72 4.04
C VAL A 230 9.22 5.44 5.32
N ARG A 231 8.23 5.94 6.05
CA ARG A 231 8.42 6.78 7.25
C ARG A 231 7.41 6.44 8.34
N SER A 232 7.76 6.75 9.58
CA SER A 232 6.80 6.67 10.67
C SER A 232 5.83 7.86 10.69
N SER A 233 4.56 7.56 10.94
CA SER A 233 3.55 8.58 11.23
C SER A 233 3.75 9.25 12.58
N PHE A 234 4.47 8.59 13.50
CA PHE A 234 4.57 8.97 14.90
C PHE A 234 5.90 9.65 15.27
N SER A 235 6.88 9.63 14.37
CA SER A 235 8.15 10.29 14.57
C SER A 235 8.53 11.21 13.40
N LYS A 236 9.57 12.01 13.60
CA LYS A 236 10.21 12.82 12.54
C LYS A 236 11.51 12.19 12.05
N ASN A 237 11.85 11.02 12.55
CA ASN A 237 13.08 10.33 12.17
C ASN A 237 13.12 10.09 10.66
N PRO A 238 14.33 10.13 10.06
CA PRO A 238 14.47 9.76 8.67
C PRO A 238 14.05 8.29 8.48
N GLY A 239 13.28 8.05 7.43
CA GLY A 239 12.81 6.71 7.10
C GLY A 239 13.79 5.94 6.24
N THR A 240 13.24 5.09 5.35
CA THR A 240 13.99 4.31 4.35
C THR A 240 13.57 4.74 2.95
N MET A 241 14.54 5.02 2.09
CA MET A 241 14.30 5.28 0.66
C MET A 241 14.37 3.96 -0.12
N ILE A 242 13.32 3.67 -0.90
CA ILE A 242 13.29 2.56 -1.86
C ILE A 242 13.49 3.18 -3.24
N ILE A 243 14.58 2.85 -3.91
CA ILE A 243 15.03 3.44 -5.16
C ILE A 243 15.62 2.38 -6.10
N LYS A 244 15.88 2.75 -7.36
CA LYS A 244 16.38 1.82 -8.37
C LYS A 244 17.78 1.28 -8.04
N GLU A 245 18.69 2.15 -7.62
CA GLU A 245 20.08 1.81 -7.38
C GLU A 245 20.59 2.41 -6.08
N VAL A 246 21.29 1.61 -5.31
CA VAL A 246 22.03 2.07 -4.13
C VAL A 246 23.51 1.90 -4.43
N ARG A 247 24.24 3.03 -4.61
CA ARG A 247 25.68 2.98 -4.82
C ARG A 247 26.37 2.57 -3.53
N ARG A 248 27.02 1.42 -3.55
CA ARG A 248 27.89 0.91 -2.47
C ARG A 248 29.29 0.73 -3.03
N MET A 249 30.32 0.91 -2.20
CA MET A 249 31.71 0.63 -2.60
C MET A 249 31.99 -0.87 -2.63
N GLU A 250 31.30 -1.62 -1.75
CA GLU A 250 31.36 -3.10 -1.68
C GLU A 250 29.94 -3.63 -1.54
N ASP A 251 29.69 -4.79 -2.15
CA ASP A 251 28.39 -5.46 -2.06
C ASP A 251 28.21 -6.12 -0.70
N ILE A 252 27.03 -5.94 -0.12
CA ILE A 252 26.62 -6.61 1.11
C ILE A 252 26.12 -8.00 0.73
N VAL A 253 26.73 -9.05 1.25
CA VAL A 253 26.37 -10.44 0.96
C VAL A 253 24.98 -10.80 1.51
N VAL A 254 24.61 -10.29 2.71
CA VAL A 254 23.30 -10.46 3.34
C VAL A 254 22.80 -9.10 3.79
N SER A 255 21.77 -8.57 3.14
CA SER A 255 21.21 -7.26 3.46
C SER A 255 20.12 -7.31 4.52
N SER A 256 19.37 -8.42 4.59
CA SER A 256 18.25 -8.60 5.52
C SER A 256 17.90 -10.06 5.75
N VAL A 257 17.14 -10.30 6.82
CA VAL A 257 16.55 -11.61 7.18
C VAL A 257 15.09 -11.39 7.50
N THR A 258 14.21 -12.10 6.84
CA THR A 258 12.75 -12.06 7.07
C THR A 258 12.27 -13.36 7.67
N LEU A 259 11.20 -13.30 8.47
CA LEU A 259 10.56 -14.45 9.08
C LEU A 259 9.10 -14.52 8.65
N ASN A 260 8.73 -15.62 8.02
CA ASN A 260 7.34 -16.00 7.83
C ASN A 260 6.96 -17.09 8.84
N ARG A 261 5.88 -16.87 9.63
CA ARG A 261 5.41 -17.81 10.67
C ARG A 261 4.23 -18.64 10.22
N ASN A 262 3.58 -18.29 9.14
CA ASN A 262 2.33 -18.91 8.67
C ASN A 262 2.58 -19.89 7.54
N GLU A 263 3.63 -20.69 7.65
CA GLU A 263 4.00 -21.72 6.67
C GLU A 263 3.90 -23.12 7.27
N ALA A 264 3.51 -24.07 6.43
CA ALA A 264 3.55 -25.49 6.73
C ALA A 264 4.55 -26.19 5.81
N LYS A 265 5.42 -27.03 6.37
CA LYS A 265 6.35 -27.84 5.60
C LYS A 265 5.75 -29.25 5.40
N ILE A 266 5.61 -29.67 4.15
CA ILE A 266 5.26 -31.04 3.78
C ILE A 266 6.50 -31.69 3.16
N THR A 267 6.92 -32.82 3.72
CA THR A 267 8.00 -33.64 3.15
C THR A 267 7.39 -34.93 2.63
N ILE A 268 7.62 -35.22 1.36
CA ILE A 268 7.21 -36.48 0.71
C ILE A 268 8.49 -37.26 0.43
N CYS A 269 8.64 -38.42 1.08
CA CYS A 269 9.79 -39.29 0.92
C CYS A 269 9.53 -40.36 -0.14
N ASP A 270 10.59 -40.90 -0.71
CA ASP A 270 10.55 -42.03 -1.67
C ASP A 270 9.67 -41.76 -2.90
N VAL A 271 9.66 -40.52 -3.38
CA VAL A 271 8.92 -40.15 -4.59
C VAL A 271 9.63 -40.78 -5.80
N PRO A 272 8.95 -41.68 -6.55
CA PRO A 272 9.58 -42.29 -7.71
C PRO A 272 9.83 -41.25 -8.81
N ASP A 273 11.03 -41.25 -9.37
CA ASP A 273 11.39 -40.39 -10.50
C ASP A 273 10.72 -40.92 -11.79
N ARG A 274 9.46 -40.52 -11.96
CA ARG A 274 8.63 -40.87 -13.12
C ARG A 274 7.90 -39.63 -13.62
N PRO A 275 7.81 -39.43 -14.94
CA PRO A 275 7.02 -38.34 -15.51
C PRO A 275 5.58 -38.29 -14.97
N GLY A 276 5.13 -37.10 -14.55
CA GLY A 276 3.76 -36.84 -14.09
C GLY A 276 3.53 -36.98 -12.57
N VAL A 277 4.46 -37.50 -11.77
CA VAL A 277 4.27 -37.63 -10.32
C VAL A 277 4.19 -36.25 -9.65
N ALA A 278 5.12 -35.36 -9.95
CA ALA A 278 5.08 -33.98 -9.45
C ALA A 278 3.79 -33.26 -9.87
N ALA A 279 3.38 -33.41 -11.12
CA ALA A 279 2.14 -32.80 -11.61
C ALA A 279 0.90 -33.27 -10.84
N ARG A 280 0.86 -34.56 -10.44
CA ARG A 280 -0.23 -35.11 -9.63
C ARG A 280 -0.27 -34.51 -8.24
N ILE A 281 0.90 -34.39 -7.57
CA ILE A 281 1.01 -33.80 -6.22
C ILE A 281 0.52 -32.35 -6.25
N PHE A 282 1.03 -31.54 -7.17
CA PHE A 282 0.66 -30.12 -7.25
C PHE A 282 -0.77 -29.88 -7.69
N LYS A 283 -1.34 -30.79 -8.53
CA LYS A 283 -2.75 -30.71 -8.92
C LYS A 283 -3.69 -30.90 -7.74
N GLU A 284 -3.39 -31.85 -6.84
CA GLU A 284 -4.19 -32.07 -5.63
C GLU A 284 -4.11 -30.86 -4.68
N LEU A 285 -2.91 -30.31 -4.48
CA LEU A 285 -2.75 -29.10 -3.66
C LEU A 285 -3.49 -27.90 -4.24
N ALA A 286 -3.39 -27.70 -5.57
CA ALA A 286 -4.10 -26.62 -6.25
C ALA A 286 -5.62 -26.80 -6.18
N SER A 287 -6.12 -28.05 -6.32
CA SER A 287 -7.56 -28.36 -6.20
C SER A 287 -8.09 -28.12 -4.79
N ALA A 288 -7.24 -28.24 -3.77
CA ALA A 288 -7.55 -27.93 -2.39
C ALA A 288 -7.38 -26.44 -2.04
N GLY A 289 -7.03 -25.59 -3.04
CA GLY A 289 -6.79 -24.15 -2.82
C GLY A 289 -5.52 -23.84 -2.01
N ILE A 290 -4.60 -24.79 -1.91
CA ILE A 290 -3.35 -24.63 -1.15
C ILE A 290 -2.29 -23.99 -2.08
N ASN A 291 -1.79 -22.83 -1.67
CA ASN A 291 -0.68 -22.18 -2.36
C ASN A 291 0.66 -22.83 -1.93
N VAL A 292 1.56 -22.99 -2.89
CA VAL A 292 2.90 -23.56 -2.65
C VAL A 292 3.93 -22.46 -2.92
N ASP A 293 4.69 -22.09 -1.89
CA ASP A 293 5.68 -21.02 -1.97
C ASP A 293 7.05 -21.50 -2.39
N MET A 294 7.51 -22.60 -1.81
CA MET A 294 8.86 -23.11 -2.04
C MET A 294 8.84 -24.62 -2.30
N ILE A 295 9.57 -25.05 -3.32
CA ILE A 295 9.76 -26.45 -3.68
C ILE A 295 11.26 -26.75 -3.59
N VAL A 296 11.63 -27.67 -2.69
CA VAL A 296 12.99 -28.17 -2.58
C VAL A 296 12.99 -29.65 -2.94
N GLN A 297 13.78 -30.04 -3.93
CA GLN A 297 13.96 -31.41 -4.34
C GLN A 297 15.43 -31.80 -4.14
N ASN A 298 15.68 -32.88 -3.39
CA ASN A 298 17.00 -33.47 -3.16
C ASN A 298 17.12 -34.82 -3.81
#